data_859304c094d2e4702dfb1b081ba9cc1c
#
_entry.id   859304c094d2e4702dfb1b081ba9cc1c
#
_cell.length_a   1.000
_cell.length_b   1.000
_cell.length_c   1.000
_cell.angle_alpha   90.00
_cell.angle_beta   90.00
_cell.angle_gamma   90.00
#
_symmetry.space_group_name_H-M   'P 1'
#
loop_
_entity.id
_entity.type
_entity.pdbx_description
1 polymer ?
#
loop_
_entity_poly.entity_id
_entity_poly.type
_entity_poly.pdbx_seq_one_letter_code
_entity_poly.pdbx_strand_id
1 'polypeptide(L)'
;MRNISRKDFLKIGAALPLAMHSLSLRAEQGKKRPPKRIIFINSCLGFYKPYFYPKKRGDLSTSDYLKGMKTKEKMTVFQNLFHPGMETSNHDSEKSFLTGTPSPESPTFVNGMSLDQVLARQMGGDTRFPFLNFSIYDRGWGISWNDRGSAIPPMHDEQKIFQMLFEKEDLKAKKQQLQNDQNILDCLRRDLAQLRKQGANAGKLESYQAVIAELETQLNHEKFWLNTSKPKVPKSLSDDQEFVFSTKIRNLFELAKLAFRTDSTRVITLSMDWISGAIKVPGATGAWHTLSHHANKPNIIAQLSKIEIDTLKHFNRFLFEMDQIKDGEGTLLDHTTVVMGSNFGDASNHTCDFLPMIVAGGGYKHQTHTVLEKQTPLCNLYLELLHKHNIDVGSFGSSQKDMGLLNS
;
A
#
# COMPACT_ATOMS: atom_id res chain seq x y z
N MET A 1 -17.80 3.47 19.06
CA MET A 1 -17.15 3.30 17.75
C MET A 1 -17.90 4.15 16.73
N ARG A 2 -17.35 5.27 16.30
CA ARG A 2 -17.94 6.05 15.20
C ARG A 2 -17.17 5.67 13.94
N ASN A 3 -17.78 4.82 13.12
CA ASN A 3 -17.37 4.66 11.72
C ASN A 3 -17.39 6.02 11.05
N ILE A 4 -16.52 6.24 10.07
CA ILE A 4 -16.61 7.40 9.17
C ILE A 4 -18.08 7.55 8.81
N SER A 5 -18.70 8.66 9.21
CA SER A 5 -20.12 8.81 9.01
C SER A 5 -20.40 8.87 7.50
N ARG A 6 -21.56 8.37 7.09
CA ARG A 6 -22.04 8.45 5.70
C ARG A 6 -22.00 9.88 5.15
N LYS A 7 -22.10 10.91 6.03
CA LYS A 7 -21.98 12.34 5.69
C LYS A 7 -20.55 12.78 5.40
N ASP A 8 -19.56 12.26 6.13
CA ASP A 8 -18.13 12.57 5.88
C ASP A 8 -17.67 11.86 4.61
N PHE A 9 -18.20 10.68 4.34
CA PHE A 9 -18.00 9.93 3.11
C PHE A 9 -18.56 10.66 1.87
N LEU A 10 -19.74 11.25 1.95
CA LEU A 10 -20.35 12.01 0.87
C LEU A 10 -19.58 13.32 0.56
N LYS A 11 -18.92 13.92 1.54
CA LYS A 11 -18.02 15.07 1.33
C LYS A 11 -16.77 14.68 0.55
N ILE A 12 -16.23 13.48 0.76
CA ILE A 12 -15.09 12.94 -0.01
C ILE A 12 -15.53 12.62 -1.46
N GLY A 13 -16.73 12.07 -1.63
CA GLY A 13 -17.28 11.73 -2.96
C GLY A 13 -17.69 12.96 -3.80
N ALA A 14 -18.07 14.06 -3.18
CA ALA A 14 -18.45 15.29 -3.88
C ALA A 14 -17.26 16.08 -4.47
N ALA A 15 -16.03 15.76 -4.10
CA ALA A 15 -14.81 16.39 -4.62
C ALA A 15 -14.33 15.80 -5.97
N LEU A 16 -14.89 14.69 -6.42
CA LEU A 16 -14.48 14.00 -7.66
C LEU A 16 -14.74 14.78 -8.97
N PRO A 17 -15.79 15.60 -9.13
CA PRO A 17 -15.98 16.39 -10.35
C PRO A 17 -14.91 17.47 -10.55
N LEU A 18 -14.25 17.95 -9.50
CA LEU A 18 -13.24 19.01 -9.57
C LEU A 18 -11.88 18.52 -10.07
N ALA A 19 -11.55 17.24 -9.87
CA ALA A 19 -10.27 16.68 -10.33
C ALA A 19 -10.18 16.56 -11.86
N MET A 20 -11.30 16.40 -12.56
CA MET A 20 -11.31 16.39 -14.04
C MET A 20 -11.11 17.77 -14.67
N HIS A 21 -11.42 18.85 -13.94
CA HIS A 21 -11.18 20.23 -14.41
C HIS A 21 -9.70 20.65 -14.37
N SER A 22 -8.87 19.96 -13.56
CA SER A 22 -7.45 20.27 -13.45
C SER A 22 -6.61 19.79 -14.64
N LEU A 23 -7.10 18.84 -15.42
CA LEU A 23 -6.38 18.28 -16.58
C LEU A 23 -6.32 19.26 -17.76
N SER A 24 -7.29 20.16 -17.92
CA SER A 24 -7.29 21.18 -18.99
C SER A 24 -6.36 22.38 -18.69
N LEU A 25 -5.95 22.59 -17.44
CA LEU A 25 -5.07 23.69 -17.01
C LEU A 25 -3.58 23.31 -17.03
N ARG A 26 -3.23 22.09 -17.42
CA ARG A 26 -1.82 21.60 -17.39
C ARG A 26 -0.93 22.12 -18.53
N ALA A 27 -1.45 22.90 -19.47
CA ALA A 27 -0.67 23.41 -20.61
C ALA A 27 0.19 24.65 -20.30
N GLU A 28 -0.03 25.35 -19.20
CA GLU A 28 0.69 26.58 -18.90
C GLU A 28 1.14 26.65 -17.43
N GLN A 29 2.43 26.88 -17.24
CA GLN A 29 3.12 27.53 -16.15
C GLN A 29 4.08 26.72 -15.30
N GLY A 30 5.33 27.24 -15.24
CA GLY A 30 6.24 27.25 -14.11
C GLY A 30 6.74 25.86 -13.62
N LYS A 31 7.95 25.77 -13.11
CA LYS A 31 8.52 24.57 -12.46
C LYS A 31 7.51 23.93 -11.51
N LYS A 32 6.76 22.94 -12.02
CA LYS A 32 5.78 22.23 -11.18
C LYS A 32 6.54 21.45 -10.11
N ARG A 33 6.10 21.57 -8.86
CA ARG A 33 6.58 20.72 -7.77
C ARG A 33 6.30 19.25 -8.14
N PRO A 34 7.24 18.33 -7.89
CA PRO A 34 7.01 16.91 -8.09
C PRO A 34 5.77 16.43 -7.32
N PRO A 35 5.00 15.48 -7.88
CA PRO A 35 3.82 14.96 -7.18
C PRO A 35 4.23 14.17 -5.94
N LYS A 36 3.44 14.25 -4.88
CA LYS A 36 3.57 13.35 -3.73
C LYS A 36 3.17 11.94 -4.13
N ARG A 37 3.91 10.96 -3.64
CA ARG A 37 3.67 9.52 -3.88
C ARG A 37 3.72 8.77 -2.56
N ILE A 38 3.11 7.60 -2.51
CA ILE A 38 3.15 6.75 -1.32
C ILE A 38 3.17 5.27 -1.69
N ILE A 39 3.94 4.49 -0.95
CA ILE A 39 3.93 3.02 -1.01
C ILE A 39 3.81 2.43 0.39
N PHE A 40 2.92 1.45 0.53
CA PHE A 40 2.76 0.65 1.73
C PHE A 40 3.30 -0.76 1.49
N ILE A 41 4.20 -1.20 2.35
CA ILE A 41 4.88 -2.49 2.24
C ILE A 41 4.56 -3.27 3.51
N ASN A 42 3.84 -4.38 3.35
CA ASN A 42 3.51 -5.28 4.46
C ASN A 42 4.48 -6.46 4.50
N SER A 43 5.25 -6.58 5.59
CA SER A 43 5.99 -7.80 5.93
C SER A 43 5.11 -8.68 6.80
N CYS A 44 4.36 -9.58 6.18
CA CYS A 44 3.22 -10.26 6.79
C CYS A 44 3.54 -11.05 8.08
N LEU A 45 4.77 -11.53 8.25
CA LEU A 45 5.20 -12.26 9.45
C LEU A 45 6.05 -11.40 10.42
N GLY A 46 6.06 -10.08 10.21
CA GLY A 46 6.81 -9.15 11.07
C GLY A 46 8.32 -9.29 10.96
N PHE A 47 8.98 -8.93 12.05
CA PHE A 47 10.41 -9.02 12.22
C PHE A 47 10.72 -9.50 13.64
N TYR A 48 11.76 -10.29 13.81
CA TYR A 48 12.23 -10.71 15.14
C TYR A 48 12.60 -9.47 15.97
N LYS A 49 11.72 -9.12 16.90
CA LYS A 49 11.72 -7.87 17.66
C LYS A 49 13.09 -7.53 18.31
N PRO A 50 13.83 -8.49 18.95
CA PRO A 50 15.12 -8.18 19.57
C PRO A 50 16.20 -7.74 18.58
N TYR A 51 16.09 -8.10 17.29
CA TYR A 51 17.05 -7.73 16.24
C TYR A 51 16.60 -6.51 15.46
N PHE A 52 15.27 -6.27 15.38
CA PHE A 52 14.69 -5.15 14.62
C PHE A 52 14.87 -3.82 15.35
N TYR A 53 14.45 -3.73 16.61
CA TYR A 53 14.56 -2.47 17.32
C TYR A 53 15.97 -2.16 17.79
N PRO A 54 16.40 -0.88 17.73
CA PRO A 54 17.69 -0.45 18.29
C PRO A 54 17.77 -0.72 19.78
N LYS A 55 18.93 -1.19 20.23
CA LYS A 55 19.24 -1.39 21.67
C LYS A 55 19.42 -0.06 22.40
N LYS A 56 19.82 1.00 21.66
CA LYS A 56 19.92 2.36 22.16
C LYS A 56 18.92 3.24 21.42
N ARG A 57 18.04 3.90 22.18
CA ARG A 57 17.02 4.81 21.65
C ARG A 57 17.64 5.86 20.71
N GLY A 58 17.07 6.04 19.53
CA GLY A 58 17.51 7.01 18.52
C GLY A 58 18.72 6.58 17.68
N ASP A 59 19.34 5.42 17.97
CA ASP A 59 20.55 4.97 17.30
C ASP A 59 20.35 3.65 16.54
N LEU A 60 20.00 3.74 15.25
CA LEU A 60 19.79 2.59 14.39
C LEU A 60 21.05 1.72 14.21
N SER A 61 22.26 2.24 14.48
CA SER A 61 23.49 1.45 14.40
C SER A 61 23.54 0.30 15.41
N THR A 62 22.70 0.39 16.45
CA THR A 62 22.58 -0.62 17.50
C THR A 62 21.49 -1.67 17.21
N SER A 63 20.76 -1.57 16.11
CA SER A 63 19.86 -2.61 15.60
C SER A 63 20.66 -3.63 14.78
N ASP A 64 20.44 -4.91 15.02
CA ASP A 64 21.09 -5.96 14.23
C ASP A 64 20.60 -5.95 12.76
N TYR A 65 19.36 -5.56 12.51
CA TYR A 65 18.75 -5.51 11.19
C TYR A 65 18.92 -4.18 10.47
N LEU A 66 18.86 -3.05 11.18
CA LEU A 66 18.75 -1.73 10.55
C LEU A 66 20.09 -0.98 10.51
N LYS A 67 21.16 -1.49 11.15
CA LYS A 67 22.47 -0.83 11.21
C LYS A 67 23.10 -0.53 9.83
N GLY A 68 22.73 -1.29 8.81
CA GLY A 68 23.23 -1.14 7.44
C GLY A 68 22.38 -0.24 6.54
N MET A 69 21.34 0.42 7.05
CA MET A 69 20.50 1.32 6.28
C MET A 69 21.29 2.54 5.79
N LYS A 70 21.29 2.74 4.45
CA LYS A 70 22.05 3.82 3.80
C LYS A 70 21.36 5.18 3.88
N THR A 71 20.03 5.17 4.05
CA THR A 71 19.16 6.37 4.09
C THR A 71 18.56 6.58 5.47
N LYS A 72 19.28 6.20 6.54
CA LYS A 72 18.78 6.27 7.93
C LYS A 72 18.35 7.67 8.37
N GLU A 73 18.95 8.71 7.81
CA GLU A 73 18.59 10.12 8.08
C GLU A 73 17.25 10.51 7.44
N LYS A 74 16.79 9.75 6.45
CA LYS A 74 15.51 9.92 5.78
C LYS A 74 14.48 8.87 6.19
N MET A 75 14.59 8.31 7.40
CA MET A 75 13.64 7.33 7.91
C MET A 75 13.41 7.47 9.41
N THR A 76 12.23 7.05 9.85
CA THR A 76 11.83 6.95 11.25
C THR A 76 11.29 5.55 11.51
N VAL A 77 11.87 4.86 12.50
CA VAL A 77 11.35 3.60 13.03
C VAL A 77 10.48 3.92 14.23
N PHE A 78 9.22 3.50 14.20
CA PHE A 78 8.29 3.70 15.30
C PHE A 78 8.23 2.45 16.18
N GLN A 79 8.24 2.64 17.48
CA GLN A 79 8.04 1.60 18.49
C GLN A 79 6.83 1.93 19.37
N ASN A 80 6.12 0.91 19.85
CA ASN A 80 4.91 0.99 20.67
C ASN A 80 3.64 1.35 19.88
N LEU A 81 3.58 1.04 18.58
CA LEU A 81 2.35 1.06 17.80
C LEU A 81 1.58 -0.26 17.97
N PHE A 82 0.25 -0.21 17.91
CA PHE A 82 -0.62 -1.37 18.02
C PHE A 82 -1.97 -1.15 17.32
N HIS A 83 -2.75 -2.20 17.15
CA HIS A 83 -4.15 -2.09 16.74
C HIS A 83 -5.07 -2.36 17.93
N PRO A 84 -5.85 -1.36 18.40
CA PRO A 84 -6.85 -1.57 19.47
C PRO A 84 -7.86 -2.65 19.11
N GLY A 85 -8.09 -3.59 20.03
CA GLY A 85 -9.00 -4.72 19.83
C GLY A 85 -8.44 -5.85 18.96
N MET A 86 -7.10 -5.88 18.79
CA MET A 86 -6.38 -6.92 18.07
C MET A 86 -5.07 -7.29 18.80
N GLU A 87 -5.13 -7.41 20.13
CA GLU A 87 -3.94 -7.71 20.96
C GLU A 87 -3.30 -9.05 20.55
N THR A 88 -4.14 -10.03 20.19
CA THR A 88 -3.75 -11.29 19.56
C THR A 88 -4.68 -11.58 18.38
N SER A 89 -4.16 -12.16 17.32
CA SER A 89 -4.92 -12.57 16.14
C SER A 89 -4.18 -13.69 15.43
N ASN A 90 -4.84 -14.36 14.50
CA ASN A 90 -4.16 -15.30 13.59
C ASN A 90 -3.55 -14.54 12.39
N HIS A 91 -3.11 -15.27 11.36
CA HIS A 91 -2.53 -14.69 10.14
C HIS A 91 -3.54 -13.84 9.33
N ASP A 92 -4.83 -13.88 9.66
CA ASP A 92 -5.82 -12.97 9.08
C ASP A 92 -5.62 -11.51 9.51
N SER A 93 -4.79 -11.24 10.53
CA SER A 93 -4.43 -9.88 10.97
C SER A 93 -3.95 -8.98 9.83
N GLU A 94 -3.34 -9.56 8.79
CA GLU A 94 -2.90 -8.81 7.60
C GLU A 94 -4.05 -8.06 6.92
N LYS A 95 -5.27 -8.59 6.94
CA LYS A 95 -6.47 -7.95 6.37
C LYS A 95 -6.69 -6.56 6.96
N SER A 96 -6.26 -6.36 8.20
CA SER A 96 -6.45 -5.11 8.94
C SER A 96 -5.25 -4.16 8.88
N PHE A 97 -4.17 -4.53 8.17
CA PHE A 97 -2.94 -3.72 8.13
C PHE A 97 -3.22 -2.26 7.75
N LEU A 98 -3.94 -2.01 6.66
CA LEU A 98 -4.24 -0.66 6.20
C LEU A 98 -5.64 -0.15 6.56
N THR A 99 -6.37 -0.86 7.44
CA THR A 99 -7.73 -0.47 7.83
C THR A 99 -7.87 -0.26 9.34
N GLY A 100 -7.08 -0.99 10.15
CA GLY A 100 -7.23 -1.02 11.62
C GLY A 100 -8.57 -1.60 12.08
N THR A 101 -9.27 -2.36 11.22
CA THR A 101 -10.54 -2.99 11.56
C THR A 101 -10.29 -4.19 12.46
N PRO A 102 -10.91 -4.26 13.66
CA PRO A 102 -10.66 -5.34 14.61
C PRO A 102 -11.29 -6.67 14.17
N SER A 103 -10.82 -7.78 14.77
CA SER A 103 -11.36 -9.14 14.63
C SER A 103 -11.37 -9.67 13.19
N PRO A 104 -10.23 -9.59 12.44
CA PRO A 104 -10.15 -10.05 11.04
C PRO A 104 -10.35 -11.55 10.85
N GLU A 105 -10.25 -12.33 11.92
CA GLU A 105 -10.50 -13.78 11.97
C GLU A 105 -11.99 -14.14 12.11
N SER A 106 -12.86 -13.16 12.41
CA SER A 106 -14.29 -13.40 12.61
C SER A 106 -14.97 -13.86 11.32
N PRO A 107 -15.84 -14.89 11.36
CA PRO A 107 -16.65 -15.27 10.20
C PRO A 107 -17.57 -14.17 9.69
N THR A 108 -17.88 -13.18 10.54
CA THR A 108 -18.72 -12.02 10.19
C THR A 108 -17.90 -10.77 9.93
N PHE A 109 -16.58 -10.92 9.72
CA PHE A 109 -15.69 -9.79 9.47
C PHE A 109 -16.08 -9.02 8.20
N VAL A 110 -16.29 -7.73 8.37
CA VAL A 110 -16.48 -6.79 7.27
C VAL A 110 -15.41 -5.71 7.40
N ASN A 111 -14.50 -5.65 6.45
CA ASN A 111 -13.41 -4.71 6.50
C ASN A 111 -13.86 -3.27 6.18
N GLY A 112 -13.09 -2.30 6.65
CA GLY A 112 -13.20 -0.92 6.20
C GLY A 112 -12.46 -0.68 4.88
N MET A 113 -12.64 0.51 4.30
CA MET A 113 -11.80 0.97 3.19
C MET A 113 -10.36 1.18 3.67
N SER A 114 -9.41 0.62 2.95
CA SER A 114 -8.00 0.72 3.30
C SER A 114 -7.40 2.10 2.98
N LEU A 115 -6.36 2.46 3.70
CA LEU A 115 -5.68 3.76 3.60
C LEU A 115 -5.21 4.08 2.18
N ASP A 116 -4.68 3.10 1.47
CA ASP A 116 -4.25 3.25 0.07
C ASP A 116 -5.42 3.62 -0.85
N GLN A 117 -6.61 3.08 -0.62
CA GLN A 117 -7.80 3.40 -1.42
C GLN A 117 -8.35 4.80 -1.11
N VAL A 118 -8.24 5.26 0.14
CA VAL A 118 -8.55 6.67 0.48
C VAL A 118 -7.59 7.61 -0.26
N LEU A 119 -6.30 7.31 -0.25
CA LEU A 119 -5.27 8.07 -0.97
C LEU A 119 -5.45 8.02 -2.49
N ALA A 120 -5.74 6.84 -3.05
CA ALA A 120 -5.95 6.65 -4.47
C ALA A 120 -7.13 7.47 -5.02
N ARG A 121 -8.21 7.60 -4.27
CA ARG A 121 -9.34 8.47 -4.65
C ARG A 121 -8.94 9.93 -4.80
N GLN A 122 -8.01 10.41 -3.99
CA GLN A 122 -7.57 11.80 -4.04
C GLN A 122 -6.43 12.03 -5.04
N MET A 123 -5.49 11.09 -5.14
CA MET A 123 -4.23 11.25 -5.87
C MET A 123 -4.23 10.56 -7.23
N GLY A 124 -5.07 9.54 -7.41
CA GLY A 124 -5.00 8.63 -8.55
C GLY A 124 -5.61 9.16 -9.85
N GLY A 125 -6.47 10.19 -9.80
CA GLY A 125 -7.16 10.73 -10.96
C GLY A 125 -6.22 11.28 -12.05
N ASP A 126 -5.04 11.71 -11.67
CA ASP A 126 -4.04 12.30 -12.56
C ASP A 126 -3.09 11.28 -13.23
N THR A 127 -3.16 10.01 -12.87
CA THR A 127 -2.25 8.95 -13.32
C THR A 127 -2.97 7.87 -14.11
N ARG A 128 -2.24 7.13 -14.95
CA ARG A 128 -2.84 6.03 -15.74
C ARG A 128 -3.45 4.94 -14.85
N PHE A 129 -2.80 4.66 -13.74
CA PHE A 129 -3.25 3.69 -12.75
C PHE A 129 -3.52 4.44 -11.45
N PRO A 130 -4.79 4.58 -11.00
CA PRO A 130 -5.12 5.28 -9.76
C PRO A 130 -4.36 4.74 -8.56
N PHE A 131 -4.12 3.44 -8.55
CA PHE A 131 -3.25 2.72 -7.61
C PHE A 131 -2.72 1.45 -8.26
N LEU A 132 -1.70 0.85 -7.64
CA LEU A 132 -1.19 -0.47 -7.96
C LEU A 132 -1.12 -1.30 -6.68
N ASN A 133 -1.59 -2.53 -6.76
CA ASN A 133 -1.60 -3.46 -5.63
C ASN A 133 -0.78 -4.70 -6.00
N PHE A 134 0.35 -4.90 -5.33
CA PHE A 134 1.32 -5.97 -5.60
C PHE A 134 1.38 -6.98 -4.46
N SER A 135 1.67 -8.22 -4.81
CA SER A 135 2.00 -9.28 -3.86
C SER A 135 3.11 -10.17 -4.41
N ILE A 136 3.89 -10.78 -3.53
CA ILE A 136 4.90 -11.76 -3.94
C ILE A 136 4.25 -13.04 -4.47
N TYR A 137 3.12 -13.45 -3.89
CA TYR A 137 2.39 -14.65 -4.25
C TYR A 137 0.90 -14.39 -4.46
N ASP A 138 0.23 -15.30 -5.17
CA ASP A 138 -1.21 -15.27 -5.32
C ASP A 138 -1.91 -15.92 -4.12
N ARG A 139 -2.55 -15.09 -3.30
CA ARG A 139 -3.42 -15.54 -2.19
C ARG A 139 -4.87 -15.16 -2.41
N GLY A 140 -5.20 -14.54 -3.56
CA GLY A 140 -6.53 -14.05 -3.89
C GLY A 140 -6.94 -12.78 -3.13
N TRP A 141 -6.19 -12.35 -2.11
CA TRP A 141 -6.40 -11.11 -1.35
C TRP A 141 -5.06 -10.55 -0.87
N GLY A 142 -5.03 -9.27 -0.59
CA GLY A 142 -3.87 -8.54 -0.08
C GLY A 142 -4.29 -7.57 1.02
N ILE A 143 -3.62 -6.43 1.08
CA ILE A 143 -3.84 -5.40 2.11
C ILE A 143 -4.76 -4.27 1.65
N SER A 144 -5.21 -4.29 0.39
CA SER A 144 -6.09 -3.27 -0.21
C SER A 144 -7.55 -3.71 -0.17
N TRP A 145 -8.43 -2.81 0.30
CA TRP A 145 -9.86 -3.08 0.50
C TRP A 145 -10.69 -1.88 0.05
N ASN A 146 -11.76 -2.15 -0.70
CA ASN A 146 -12.65 -1.08 -1.14
C ASN A 146 -13.61 -0.63 -0.02
N ASP A 147 -14.45 0.36 -0.32
CA ASP A 147 -15.42 0.93 0.63
C ASP A 147 -16.59 0.01 1.00
N ARG A 148 -16.71 -1.14 0.32
CA ARG A 148 -17.71 -2.18 0.62
C ARG A 148 -17.13 -3.32 1.46
N GLY A 149 -15.87 -3.19 1.88
CA GLY A 149 -15.19 -4.24 2.64
C GLY A 149 -14.78 -5.44 1.80
N SER A 150 -14.69 -5.29 0.47
CA SER A 150 -14.20 -6.33 -0.42
C SER A 150 -12.72 -6.18 -0.68
N ALA A 151 -11.99 -7.28 -0.63
CA ALA A 151 -10.56 -7.29 -0.98
C ALA A 151 -10.37 -6.95 -2.46
N ILE A 152 -9.33 -6.17 -2.73
CA ILE A 152 -8.87 -5.89 -4.09
C ILE A 152 -7.72 -6.87 -4.36
N PRO A 153 -7.87 -7.80 -5.33
CA PRO A 153 -6.84 -8.78 -5.62
C PRO A 153 -5.51 -8.14 -6.04
N PRO A 154 -4.37 -8.55 -5.47
CA PRO A 154 -3.07 -8.05 -5.88
C PRO A 154 -2.56 -8.72 -7.15
N MET A 155 -1.67 -8.04 -7.85
CA MET A 155 -0.90 -8.58 -8.97
C MET A 155 0.42 -9.17 -8.45
N HIS A 156 0.79 -10.36 -8.93
CA HIS A 156 1.97 -11.09 -8.44
C HIS A 156 2.90 -11.59 -9.55
N ASP A 157 2.51 -11.43 -10.82
CA ASP A 157 3.31 -11.79 -11.98
C ASP A 157 4.07 -10.57 -12.49
N GLU A 158 5.36 -10.49 -12.22
CA GLU A 158 6.21 -9.34 -12.52
C GLU A 158 6.29 -9.05 -14.03
N GLN A 159 6.23 -10.08 -14.88
CA GLN A 159 6.27 -9.92 -16.32
C GLN A 159 4.97 -9.27 -16.82
N LYS A 160 3.82 -9.76 -16.33
CA LYS A 160 2.52 -9.16 -16.67
C LYS A 160 2.39 -7.74 -16.15
N ILE A 161 2.89 -7.46 -14.94
CA ILE A 161 2.92 -6.09 -14.40
C ILE A 161 3.77 -5.18 -15.30
N PHE A 162 4.96 -5.63 -15.73
CA PHE A 162 5.82 -4.87 -16.63
C PHE A 162 5.12 -4.59 -17.97
N GLN A 163 4.50 -5.60 -18.56
CA GLN A 163 3.73 -5.47 -19.81
C GLN A 163 2.58 -4.47 -19.65
N MET A 164 1.80 -4.61 -18.59
CA MET A 164 0.70 -3.69 -18.30
C MET A 164 1.17 -2.23 -18.16
N LEU A 165 2.30 -2.00 -17.49
CA LEU A 165 2.81 -0.65 -17.24
C LEU A 165 3.48 -0.01 -18.45
N PHE A 166 4.27 -0.76 -19.23
CA PHE A 166 5.27 -0.20 -20.14
C PHE A 166 5.20 -0.70 -21.59
N GLU A 167 4.60 -1.85 -21.84
CA GLU A 167 4.50 -2.37 -23.20
C GLU A 167 3.27 -1.85 -23.92
N LYS A 168 3.32 -1.85 -25.25
CA LYS A 168 2.20 -1.42 -26.07
C LYS A 168 1.03 -2.36 -25.92
N GLU A 169 -0.15 -1.80 -25.77
CA GLU A 169 -1.40 -2.54 -25.77
C GLU A 169 -1.89 -2.81 -27.20
N ASP A 170 -2.63 -3.91 -27.38
CA ASP A 170 -3.48 -4.07 -28.55
C ASP A 170 -4.67 -3.11 -28.45
N LEU A 171 -4.52 -1.95 -29.11
CA LEU A 171 -5.53 -0.90 -29.08
C LEU A 171 -6.87 -1.36 -29.66
N LYS A 172 -6.89 -2.34 -30.57
CA LYS A 172 -8.13 -2.87 -31.14
C LYS A 172 -8.87 -3.70 -30.09
N ALA A 173 -8.17 -4.63 -29.46
CA ALA A 173 -8.72 -5.44 -28.36
C ALA A 173 -9.19 -4.57 -27.20
N LYS A 174 -8.39 -3.56 -26.79
CA LYS A 174 -8.76 -2.65 -25.69
C LYS A 174 -9.97 -1.80 -26.02
N LYS A 175 -10.08 -1.27 -27.23
CA LYS A 175 -11.29 -0.53 -27.68
C LYS A 175 -12.53 -1.41 -27.65
N GLN A 176 -12.43 -2.66 -28.08
CA GLN A 176 -13.55 -3.59 -28.03
C GLN A 176 -13.96 -3.88 -26.59
N GLN A 177 -13.01 -4.08 -25.69
CA GLN A 177 -13.29 -4.24 -24.26
C GLN A 177 -14.03 -3.03 -23.70
N LEU A 178 -13.53 -1.82 -23.90
CA LEU A 178 -14.19 -0.58 -23.43
C LEU A 178 -15.59 -0.40 -24.00
N GLN A 179 -15.84 -0.85 -25.24
CA GLN A 179 -17.18 -0.85 -25.81
C GLN A 179 -18.09 -1.85 -25.11
N ASN A 180 -17.60 -3.03 -24.78
CA ASN A 180 -18.35 -4.04 -24.02
C ASN A 180 -18.70 -3.50 -22.62
N ASP A 181 -17.74 -2.89 -21.94
CA ASP A 181 -17.93 -2.31 -20.61
C ASP A 181 -18.95 -1.17 -20.65
N GLN A 182 -18.93 -0.34 -21.72
CA GLN A 182 -19.96 0.67 -21.95
C GLN A 182 -21.35 0.06 -22.12
N ASN A 183 -21.47 -1.02 -22.88
CA ASN A 183 -22.74 -1.70 -23.10
C ASN A 183 -23.29 -2.29 -21.78
N ILE A 184 -22.43 -2.85 -20.93
CA ILE A 184 -22.79 -3.33 -19.58
C ILE A 184 -23.31 -2.16 -18.74
N LEU A 185 -22.60 -1.05 -18.72
CA LEU A 185 -22.98 0.14 -17.97
C LEU A 185 -24.34 0.69 -18.42
N ASP A 186 -24.60 0.70 -19.72
CA ASP A 186 -25.89 1.13 -20.28
C ASP A 186 -27.03 0.16 -19.92
N CYS A 187 -26.75 -1.14 -19.79
CA CYS A 187 -27.71 -2.10 -19.23
C CYS A 187 -28.03 -1.79 -17.77
N LEU A 188 -27.00 -1.61 -16.94
CA LEU A 188 -27.18 -1.28 -15.52
C LEU A 188 -28.00 0.01 -15.31
N ARG A 189 -27.80 1.01 -16.15
CA ARG A 189 -28.59 2.25 -16.11
C ARG A 189 -30.06 2.02 -16.43
N ARG A 190 -30.35 1.17 -17.42
CA ARG A 190 -31.74 0.79 -17.76
C ARG A 190 -32.41 0.02 -16.62
N ASP A 191 -31.67 -0.92 -16.01
CA ASP A 191 -32.16 -1.68 -14.87
C ASP A 191 -32.46 -0.78 -13.67
N LEU A 192 -31.59 0.19 -13.38
CA LEU A 192 -31.82 1.18 -12.33
C LEU A 192 -33.09 2.00 -12.61
N ALA A 193 -33.29 2.44 -13.87
CA ALA A 193 -34.48 3.18 -14.25
C ALA A 193 -35.78 2.34 -14.10
N GLN A 194 -35.70 1.04 -14.38
CA GLN A 194 -36.81 0.11 -14.20
C GLN A 194 -37.11 -0.13 -12.71
N LEU A 195 -36.08 -0.36 -11.88
CA LEU A 195 -36.22 -0.53 -10.43
C LEU A 195 -36.86 0.69 -9.78
N ARG A 196 -36.53 1.91 -10.21
CA ARG A 196 -37.17 3.14 -9.77
C ARG A 196 -38.69 3.16 -10.10
N LYS A 197 -39.06 2.77 -11.31
CA LYS A 197 -40.47 2.71 -11.74
C LYS A 197 -41.27 1.65 -10.96
N GLN A 198 -40.59 0.59 -10.52
CA GLN A 198 -41.20 -0.48 -9.70
C GLN A 198 -41.31 -0.13 -8.22
N GLY A 199 -40.89 1.05 -7.79
CA GLY A 199 -40.95 1.46 -6.38
C GLY A 199 -39.93 0.78 -5.48
N ALA A 200 -38.75 0.41 -6.01
CA ALA A 200 -37.69 -0.20 -5.20
C ALA A 200 -37.27 0.71 -4.03
N ASN A 201 -36.80 0.09 -2.94
CA ASN A 201 -36.35 0.79 -1.74
C ASN A 201 -35.26 1.82 -2.05
N ALA A 202 -35.41 3.04 -1.51
CA ALA A 202 -34.51 4.16 -1.77
C ALA A 202 -33.03 3.83 -1.46
N GLY A 203 -32.73 3.14 -0.35
CA GLY A 203 -31.38 2.75 0.02
C GLY A 203 -30.73 1.77 -0.97
N LYS A 204 -31.51 0.85 -1.55
CA LYS A 204 -31.03 -0.03 -2.63
C LYS A 204 -30.76 0.75 -3.91
N LEU A 205 -31.63 1.69 -4.26
CA LEU A 205 -31.45 2.55 -5.44
C LEU A 205 -30.20 3.43 -5.30
N GLU A 206 -29.97 4.04 -4.14
CA GLU A 206 -28.75 4.83 -3.88
C GLU A 206 -27.49 3.99 -3.98
N SER A 207 -27.48 2.79 -3.41
CA SER A 207 -26.37 1.87 -3.50
C SER A 207 -26.07 1.48 -4.96
N TYR A 208 -27.10 1.17 -5.72
CA TYR A 208 -26.98 0.80 -7.13
C TYR A 208 -26.48 1.98 -7.99
N GLN A 209 -26.97 3.21 -7.72
CA GLN A 209 -26.46 4.43 -8.36
C GLN A 209 -24.99 4.68 -8.08
N ALA A 210 -24.55 4.49 -6.84
CA ALA A 210 -23.15 4.67 -6.46
C ALA A 210 -22.23 3.71 -7.24
N VAL A 211 -22.66 2.44 -7.43
CA VAL A 211 -21.91 1.47 -8.27
C VAL A 211 -21.80 1.93 -9.71
N ILE A 212 -22.91 2.36 -10.30
CA ILE A 212 -22.92 2.85 -11.68
C ILE A 212 -21.98 4.05 -11.84
N ALA A 213 -22.05 5.03 -10.94
CA ALA A 213 -21.19 6.21 -10.98
C ALA A 213 -19.69 5.86 -10.85
N GLU A 214 -19.35 4.87 -10.04
CA GLU A 214 -17.97 4.36 -9.91
C GLU A 214 -17.50 3.72 -11.22
N LEU A 215 -18.32 2.84 -11.83
CA LEU A 215 -18.01 2.20 -13.11
C LEU A 215 -17.89 3.22 -14.25
N GLU A 216 -18.74 4.24 -14.26
CA GLU A 216 -18.63 5.36 -15.21
C GLU A 216 -17.32 6.11 -15.10
N THR A 217 -16.92 6.41 -13.86
CA THR A 217 -15.66 7.11 -13.57
C THR A 217 -14.47 6.28 -14.02
N GLN A 218 -14.46 5.00 -13.72
CA GLN A 218 -13.41 4.08 -14.14
C GLN A 218 -13.34 3.97 -15.68
N LEU A 219 -14.48 3.78 -16.34
CA LEU A 219 -14.54 3.66 -17.80
C LEU A 219 -14.08 4.94 -18.50
N ASN A 220 -14.47 6.11 -18.00
CA ASN A 220 -14.03 7.40 -18.54
C ASN A 220 -12.54 7.62 -18.34
N HIS A 221 -11.99 7.22 -17.20
CA HIS A 221 -10.58 7.26 -16.92
C HIS A 221 -9.79 6.35 -17.88
N GLU A 222 -10.23 5.11 -18.10
CA GLU A 222 -9.59 4.20 -19.05
C GLU A 222 -9.65 4.73 -20.49
N LYS A 223 -10.79 5.30 -20.92
CA LYS A 223 -10.95 5.94 -22.24
C LYS A 223 -10.01 7.13 -22.42
N PHE A 224 -9.84 7.96 -21.39
CA PHE A 224 -8.91 9.09 -21.42
C PHE A 224 -7.47 8.62 -21.67
N TRP A 225 -7.02 7.57 -20.97
CA TRP A 225 -5.66 7.05 -21.10
C TRP A 225 -5.42 6.17 -22.32
N LEU A 226 -6.47 5.74 -23.02
CA LEU A 226 -6.36 4.84 -24.18
C LEU A 226 -5.45 5.37 -25.27
N ASN A 227 -5.50 6.68 -25.55
CA ASN A 227 -4.71 7.32 -26.60
C ASN A 227 -3.38 7.91 -26.10
N THR A 228 -3.09 7.79 -24.81
CA THR A 228 -1.82 8.25 -24.23
C THR A 228 -0.80 7.13 -24.29
N SER A 229 0.35 7.38 -24.91
CA SER A 229 1.42 6.39 -24.99
C SER A 229 1.95 6.04 -23.61
N LYS A 230 2.22 4.76 -23.38
CA LYS A 230 2.92 4.31 -22.17
C LYS A 230 4.38 4.78 -22.18
N PRO A 231 4.96 5.08 -21.00
CA PRO A 231 6.36 5.45 -20.90
C PRO A 231 7.28 4.30 -21.34
N LYS A 232 8.38 4.64 -21.99
CA LYS A 232 9.41 3.66 -22.38
C LYS A 232 10.45 3.56 -21.28
N VAL A 233 10.67 2.37 -20.78
CA VAL A 233 11.70 2.06 -19.78
C VAL A 233 12.48 0.83 -20.21
N PRO A 234 13.77 0.71 -19.85
CA PRO A 234 14.50 -0.53 -20.06
C PRO A 234 13.93 -1.61 -19.13
N LYS A 235 13.83 -2.85 -19.63
CA LYS A 235 13.45 -4.00 -18.82
C LYS A 235 14.63 -4.39 -17.94
N SER A 236 14.49 -4.26 -16.64
CA SER A 236 15.54 -4.50 -15.64
C SER A 236 15.19 -5.61 -14.64
N LEU A 237 14.19 -6.45 -14.98
CA LEU A 237 13.76 -7.54 -14.11
C LEU A 237 14.80 -8.66 -14.09
N SER A 238 15.07 -9.19 -12.91
CA SER A 238 15.94 -10.34 -12.69
C SER A 238 15.20 -11.64 -12.97
N ASP A 239 15.95 -12.64 -13.39
CA ASP A 239 15.47 -14.00 -13.65
C ASP A 239 16.29 -15.05 -12.88
N ASP A 240 16.71 -14.73 -11.66
CA ASP A 240 17.42 -15.67 -10.79
C ASP A 240 16.43 -16.69 -10.22
N GLN A 241 16.53 -17.92 -10.71
CA GLN A 241 15.68 -19.03 -10.29
C GLN A 241 16.18 -19.74 -9.02
N GLU A 242 17.40 -19.48 -8.59
CA GLU A 242 17.90 -20.07 -7.35
C GLU A 242 17.28 -19.44 -6.10
N PHE A 243 17.11 -18.09 -6.11
CA PHE A 243 16.55 -17.32 -5.00
C PHE A 243 15.27 -16.61 -5.42
N VAL A 244 14.25 -17.40 -5.81
CA VAL A 244 12.97 -16.89 -6.36
C VAL A 244 12.32 -15.86 -5.46
N PHE A 245 12.31 -16.07 -4.15
CA PHE A 245 11.72 -15.13 -3.18
C PHE A 245 12.42 -13.75 -3.23
N SER A 246 13.76 -13.74 -3.10
CA SER A 246 14.56 -12.53 -3.20
C SER A 246 14.41 -11.83 -4.54
N THR A 247 14.34 -12.62 -5.63
CA THR A 247 14.15 -12.13 -6.98
C THR A 247 12.81 -11.43 -7.15
N LYS A 248 11.72 -12.01 -6.65
CA LYS A 248 10.39 -11.39 -6.68
C LYS A 248 10.34 -10.08 -5.90
N ILE A 249 10.85 -10.04 -4.68
CA ILE A 249 10.94 -8.82 -3.88
C ILE A 249 11.69 -7.73 -4.66
N ARG A 250 12.85 -8.06 -5.21
CA ARG A 250 13.67 -7.14 -5.99
C ARG A 250 12.92 -6.61 -7.22
N ASN A 251 12.27 -7.50 -7.97
CA ASN A 251 11.54 -7.14 -9.17
C ASN A 251 10.33 -6.25 -8.87
N LEU A 252 9.56 -6.55 -7.82
CA LEU A 252 8.41 -5.73 -7.43
C LEU A 252 8.85 -4.34 -6.93
N PHE A 253 9.96 -4.22 -6.21
CA PHE A 253 10.55 -2.92 -5.89
C PHE A 253 11.01 -2.16 -7.13
N GLU A 254 11.62 -2.85 -8.10
CA GLU A 254 12.00 -2.22 -9.38
C GLU A 254 10.79 -1.71 -10.14
N LEU A 255 9.72 -2.49 -10.23
CA LEU A 255 8.46 -2.10 -10.87
C LEU A 255 7.81 -0.90 -10.15
N ALA A 256 7.79 -0.90 -8.82
CA ALA A 256 7.29 0.23 -8.04
C ALA A 256 8.09 1.52 -8.31
N LYS A 257 9.44 1.42 -8.29
CA LYS A 257 10.34 2.54 -8.60
C LYS A 257 10.12 3.07 -10.02
N LEU A 258 10.01 2.19 -11.01
CA LEU A 258 9.75 2.57 -12.39
C LEU A 258 8.36 3.22 -12.55
N ALA A 259 7.33 2.69 -11.90
CA ALA A 259 5.98 3.25 -11.93
C ALA A 259 5.93 4.66 -11.32
N PHE A 260 6.62 4.90 -10.21
CA PHE A 260 6.74 6.23 -9.60
C PHE A 260 7.56 7.20 -10.46
N ARG A 261 8.71 6.76 -10.99
CA ARG A 261 9.58 7.57 -11.84
C ARG A 261 8.87 8.05 -13.12
N THR A 262 7.94 7.27 -13.63
CA THR A 262 7.17 7.58 -14.84
C THR A 262 5.82 8.23 -14.55
N ASP A 263 5.50 8.51 -13.28
CA ASP A 263 4.18 8.99 -12.81
C ASP A 263 3.02 8.13 -13.36
N SER A 264 3.27 6.83 -13.53
CA SER A 264 2.24 5.88 -13.97
C SER A 264 1.19 5.64 -12.88
N THR A 265 1.59 5.76 -11.62
CA THR A 265 0.74 5.78 -10.42
C THR A 265 1.42 6.62 -9.33
N ARG A 266 0.65 7.00 -8.31
CA ARG A 266 1.15 7.69 -7.10
C ARG A 266 0.88 6.92 -5.81
N VAL A 267 0.13 5.82 -5.88
CA VAL A 267 -0.21 4.98 -4.72
C VAL A 267 0.09 3.52 -5.05
N ILE A 268 0.93 2.89 -4.24
CA ILE A 268 1.27 1.46 -4.39
C ILE A 268 1.10 0.76 -3.05
N THR A 269 0.60 -0.49 -3.10
CA THR A 269 0.73 -1.45 -2.00
C THR A 269 1.55 -2.64 -2.44
N LEU A 270 2.34 -3.20 -1.53
CA LEU A 270 3.12 -4.41 -1.73
C LEU A 270 2.97 -5.32 -0.52
N SER A 271 2.34 -6.46 -0.70
CA SER A 271 2.29 -7.50 0.32
C SER A 271 3.42 -8.51 0.10
N MET A 272 4.28 -8.64 1.12
CA MET A 272 5.32 -9.67 1.16
C MET A 272 4.74 -10.94 1.77
N ASP A 273 3.78 -11.53 1.06
CA ASP A 273 3.06 -12.70 1.52
C ASP A 273 4.01 -13.89 1.75
N TRP A 274 3.64 -14.70 2.71
CA TRP A 274 4.30 -15.95 2.99
C TRP A 274 3.59 -17.12 2.28
N ILE A 275 4.36 -18.15 1.99
CA ILE A 275 3.83 -19.45 1.57
C ILE A 275 4.18 -20.49 2.63
N SER A 276 3.35 -21.54 2.73
CA SER A 276 3.61 -22.65 3.65
C SER A 276 4.82 -23.50 3.25
N GLY A 277 5.26 -23.41 1.98
CA GLY A 277 6.43 -24.11 1.47
C GLY A 277 7.75 -23.48 1.93
N ALA A 278 8.83 -24.23 1.77
CA ALA A 278 10.18 -23.74 1.98
C ALA A 278 10.48 -22.60 0.99
N ILE A 279 11.14 -21.57 1.48
CA ILE A 279 11.72 -20.52 0.64
C ILE A 279 13.23 -20.57 0.73
N LYS A 280 13.90 -20.20 -0.36
CA LYS A 280 15.35 -20.20 -0.44
C LYS A 280 15.84 -18.75 -0.51
N VAL A 281 16.61 -18.38 0.50
CA VAL A 281 17.38 -17.15 0.51
C VAL A 281 18.81 -17.48 0.94
N PRO A 282 19.81 -16.62 0.69
CA PRO A 282 21.18 -16.89 1.12
C PRO A 282 21.29 -17.19 2.62
N GLY A 283 21.62 -18.44 2.96
CA GLY A 283 21.80 -18.91 4.34
C GLY A 283 20.55 -19.41 5.07
N ALA A 284 19.39 -19.52 4.39
CA ALA A 284 18.19 -20.18 4.92
C ALA A 284 17.44 -20.94 3.83
N THR A 285 16.85 -22.08 4.22
CA THR A 285 16.08 -22.96 3.32
C THR A 285 14.75 -23.42 3.95
N GLY A 286 14.42 -22.94 5.15
CA GLY A 286 13.16 -23.28 5.83
C GLY A 286 11.95 -22.52 5.27
N ALA A 287 10.75 -22.98 5.60
CA ALA A 287 9.52 -22.23 5.34
C ALA A 287 9.46 -21.01 6.27
N TRP A 288 9.26 -19.83 5.73
CA TRP A 288 9.22 -18.59 6.50
C TRP A 288 8.20 -18.66 7.64
N HIS A 289 6.98 -19.12 7.33
CA HIS A 289 5.95 -19.31 8.35
C HIS A 289 6.38 -20.25 9.49
N THR A 290 6.98 -21.41 9.18
CA THR A 290 7.47 -22.33 10.20
C THR A 290 8.58 -21.72 11.04
N LEU A 291 9.47 -20.94 10.43
CA LEU A 291 10.57 -20.25 11.12
C LEU A 291 10.07 -19.09 11.98
N SER A 292 8.96 -18.44 11.62
CA SER A 292 8.38 -17.38 12.44
C SER A 292 7.86 -17.89 13.78
N HIS A 293 7.45 -19.17 13.86
CA HIS A 293 7.11 -19.85 15.12
C HIS A 293 8.35 -20.41 15.83
N HIS A 294 9.33 -19.55 16.06
CA HIS A 294 10.67 -19.93 16.54
C HIS A 294 10.72 -20.45 17.98
N ALA A 295 9.69 -20.23 18.80
CA ALA A 295 9.63 -20.65 20.21
C ALA A 295 10.94 -20.32 20.99
N ASN A 296 11.57 -19.20 20.66
CA ASN A 296 12.87 -18.74 21.21
C ASN A 296 14.05 -19.68 20.99
N LYS A 297 13.97 -20.61 20.02
CA LYS A 297 15.07 -21.53 19.69
C LYS A 297 16.13 -20.81 18.84
N PRO A 298 17.40 -20.70 19.31
CA PRO A 298 18.44 -19.93 18.63
C PRO A 298 18.72 -20.35 17.18
N ASN A 299 18.69 -21.66 16.91
CA ASN A 299 18.90 -22.20 15.55
C ASN A 299 17.78 -21.85 14.57
N ILE A 300 16.53 -21.73 15.05
CA ILE A 300 15.39 -21.32 14.22
C ILE A 300 15.46 -19.80 13.99
N ILE A 301 15.72 -19.02 15.03
CA ILE A 301 15.92 -17.56 14.92
C ILE A 301 17.06 -17.24 13.96
N ALA A 302 18.16 -18.01 13.98
CA ALA A 302 19.28 -17.81 13.05
C ALA A 302 18.88 -17.99 11.59
N GLN A 303 17.98 -18.92 11.25
CA GLN A 303 17.44 -19.07 9.89
C GLN A 303 16.41 -17.99 9.55
N LEU A 304 15.46 -17.71 10.46
CA LEU A 304 14.49 -16.63 10.31
C LEU A 304 15.19 -15.30 10.01
N SER A 305 16.23 -14.98 10.78
CA SER A 305 16.97 -13.73 10.61
C SER A 305 17.60 -13.57 9.22
N LYS A 306 17.93 -14.67 8.51
CA LYS A 306 18.44 -14.59 7.13
C LYS A 306 17.39 -14.13 6.16
N ILE A 307 16.14 -14.59 6.33
CA ILE A 307 15.01 -14.17 5.49
C ILE A 307 14.71 -12.69 5.75
N GLU A 308 14.64 -12.28 6.99
CA GLU A 308 14.33 -10.91 7.38
C GLU A 308 15.43 -9.93 6.95
N ILE A 309 16.71 -10.32 7.09
CA ILE A 309 17.84 -9.53 6.60
C ILE A 309 17.81 -9.42 5.08
N ASP A 310 17.50 -10.48 4.34
CA ASP A 310 17.41 -10.44 2.87
C ASP A 310 16.28 -9.49 2.42
N THR A 311 15.13 -9.58 3.08
CA THR A 311 14.00 -8.65 2.85
C THR A 311 14.41 -7.19 3.07
N LEU A 312 15.03 -6.90 4.22
CA LEU A 312 15.49 -5.55 4.56
C LEU A 312 16.66 -5.07 3.69
N LYS A 313 17.49 -5.96 3.16
CA LYS A 313 18.52 -5.64 2.18
C LYS A 313 17.91 -5.11 0.87
N HIS A 314 16.85 -5.75 0.38
CA HIS A 314 16.14 -5.28 -0.81
C HIS A 314 15.42 -3.97 -0.54
N PHE A 315 14.80 -3.80 0.63
CA PHE A 315 14.20 -2.54 1.06
C PHE A 315 15.23 -1.39 1.14
N ASN A 316 16.38 -1.62 1.78
CA ASN A 316 17.47 -0.65 1.86
C ASN A 316 17.98 -0.24 0.46
N ARG A 317 18.12 -1.21 -0.45
CA ARG A 317 18.48 -0.95 -1.84
C ARG A 317 17.43 -0.09 -2.53
N PHE A 318 16.15 -0.41 -2.38
CA PHE A 318 15.05 0.36 -2.95
C PHE A 318 15.07 1.82 -2.48
N LEU A 319 15.17 2.08 -1.18
CA LEU A 319 15.26 3.43 -0.63
C LEU A 319 16.50 4.17 -1.17
N PHE A 320 17.66 3.52 -1.14
CA PHE A 320 18.90 4.12 -1.63
C PHE A 320 18.82 4.49 -3.11
N GLU A 321 18.30 3.60 -3.97
CA GLU A 321 18.16 3.87 -5.39
C GLU A 321 17.17 5.00 -5.67
N MET A 322 16.06 5.07 -4.92
CA MET A 322 15.11 6.19 -5.03
C MET A 322 15.74 7.52 -4.60
N ASP A 323 16.64 7.49 -3.62
CA ASP A 323 17.37 8.67 -3.15
C ASP A 323 18.45 9.16 -4.15
N GLN A 324 18.87 8.32 -5.09
CA GLN A 324 19.79 8.72 -6.17
C GLN A 324 19.07 9.28 -7.41
N ILE A 325 17.74 9.11 -7.52
CA ILE A 325 16.97 9.57 -8.67
C ILE A 325 16.53 11.00 -8.45
N LYS A 326 17.02 11.93 -9.29
CA LYS A 326 16.59 13.33 -9.25
C LYS A 326 15.12 13.47 -9.63
N ASP A 327 14.36 14.21 -8.83
CA ASP A 327 12.95 14.52 -9.07
C ASP A 327 12.68 15.99 -8.67
N GLY A 328 12.66 16.90 -9.64
CA GLY A 328 12.57 18.33 -9.37
C GLY A 328 13.75 18.88 -8.56
N GLU A 329 13.46 19.56 -7.44
CA GLU A 329 14.45 20.13 -6.53
C GLU A 329 14.98 19.12 -5.49
N GLY A 330 14.43 17.89 -5.47
CA GLY A 330 14.82 16.82 -4.56
C GLY A 330 15.10 15.52 -5.27
N THR A 331 14.91 14.43 -4.55
CA THR A 331 15.02 13.06 -5.06
C THR A 331 13.64 12.41 -5.14
N LEU A 332 13.54 11.29 -5.86
CA LEU A 332 12.30 10.51 -5.89
C LEU A 332 11.87 10.07 -4.49
N LEU A 333 12.84 9.80 -3.59
CA LEU A 333 12.56 9.47 -2.18
C LEU A 333 12.01 10.67 -1.42
N ASP A 334 12.52 11.89 -1.65
CA ASP A 334 12.00 13.10 -0.98
C ASP A 334 10.53 13.38 -1.31
N HIS A 335 10.06 12.93 -2.48
CA HIS A 335 8.66 13.09 -2.90
C HIS A 335 7.82 11.80 -2.79
N THR A 336 8.37 10.76 -2.17
CA THR A 336 7.68 9.49 -1.97
C THR A 336 7.70 9.09 -0.50
N THR A 337 6.53 9.00 0.12
CA THR A 337 6.40 8.40 1.45
C THR A 337 6.46 6.88 1.32
N VAL A 338 7.41 6.25 1.97
CA VAL A 338 7.56 4.79 2.00
C VAL A 338 7.23 4.30 3.40
N VAL A 339 6.18 3.49 3.52
CA VAL A 339 5.74 2.90 4.78
C VAL A 339 5.97 1.40 4.72
N MET A 340 6.79 0.87 5.61
CA MET A 340 7.01 -0.58 5.74
C MET A 340 6.70 -1.03 7.16
N GLY A 341 5.98 -2.12 7.29
CA GLY A 341 5.66 -2.67 8.61
C GLY A 341 4.93 -3.99 8.57
N SER A 342 4.33 -4.33 9.69
CA SER A 342 3.57 -5.57 9.86
C SER A 342 2.45 -5.40 10.88
N ASN A 343 1.46 -6.27 10.79
CA ASN A 343 0.45 -6.47 11.83
C ASN A 343 0.88 -7.43 12.92
N PHE A 344 2.08 -8.01 12.83
CA PHE A 344 2.66 -8.78 13.91
C PHE A 344 3.84 -8.05 14.54
N GLY A 345 3.75 -7.81 15.86
CA GLY A 345 4.88 -7.45 16.68
C GLY A 345 5.69 -8.69 17.12
N ASP A 346 5.01 -9.83 17.23
CA ASP A 346 5.61 -11.15 17.44
C ASP A 346 4.77 -12.23 16.73
N ALA A 347 5.23 -12.70 15.58
CA ALA A 347 4.55 -13.75 14.82
C ALA A 347 4.62 -15.12 15.52
N SER A 348 5.59 -15.36 16.40
CA SER A 348 5.70 -16.63 17.14
C SER A 348 4.56 -16.80 18.15
N ASN A 349 4.07 -15.70 18.70
CA ASN A 349 2.99 -15.66 19.68
C ASN A 349 1.71 -15.03 19.10
N HIS A 350 1.71 -14.67 17.82
CA HIS A 350 0.58 -14.00 17.14
C HIS A 350 0.11 -12.72 17.83
N THR A 351 1.04 -11.90 18.37
CA THR A 351 0.68 -10.64 19.01
C THR A 351 0.68 -9.49 17.99
N CYS A 352 -0.33 -8.64 18.09
CA CYS A 352 -0.52 -7.45 17.24
C CYS A 352 -0.24 -6.15 18.02
N ASP A 353 0.65 -6.20 18.99
CA ASP A 353 1.22 -5.09 19.74
C ASP A 353 2.69 -4.85 19.35
N PHE A 354 3.24 -3.70 19.67
CA PHE A 354 4.62 -3.34 19.32
C PHE A 354 4.93 -3.52 17.82
N LEU A 355 4.00 -3.09 16.97
CA LEU A 355 4.09 -3.29 15.52
C LEU A 355 5.36 -2.64 14.97
N PRO A 356 6.16 -3.37 14.18
CA PRO A 356 7.37 -2.84 13.57
C PRO A 356 6.99 -1.94 12.38
N MET A 357 7.13 -0.63 12.55
CA MET A 357 6.77 0.34 11.52
C MET A 357 7.95 1.23 11.18
N ILE A 358 8.19 1.41 9.89
CA ILE A 358 9.16 2.33 9.30
C ILE A 358 8.41 3.29 8.40
N VAL A 359 8.68 4.59 8.53
CA VAL A 359 8.33 5.61 7.53
C VAL A 359 9.60 6.21 6.99
N ALA A 360 9.78 6.24 5.67
CA ALA A 360 10.94 6.83 5.02
C ALA A 360 10.54 7.80 3.90
N GLY A 361 11.40 8.76 3.58
CA GLY A 361 11.20 9.73 2.51
C GLY A 361 10.12 10.76 2.80
N GLY A 362 9.37 11.15 1.77
CA GLY A 362 8.25 12.09 1.89
C GLY A 362 8.63 13.54 2.21
N GLY A 363 9.93 13.86 2.28
CA GLY A 363 10.41 15.19 2.64
C GLY A 363 10.20 15.57 4.12
N TYR A 364 10.00 14.58 4.99
CA TYR A 364 9.78 14.77 6.42
C TYR A 364 11.10 14.95 7.19
N LYS A 365 11.04 15.64 8.33
CA LYS A 365 12.11 15.64 9.33
C LYS A 365 12.07 14.35 10.12
N HIS A 366 12.88 13.39 9.69
CA HIS A 366 12.95 12.07 10.31
C HIS A 366 13.70 12.10 11.64
N GLN A 367 13.28 11.21 12.56
CA GLN A 367 13.86 11.09 13.91
C GLN A 367 14.66 9.81 14.11
N THR A 368 14.95 9.08 13.02
CA THR A 368 15.61 7.77 13.01
C THR A 368 14.87 6.69 13.82
N HIS A 369 14.67 6.86 15.13
CA HIS A 369 13.95 5.93 15.99
C HIS A 369 13.12 6.68 17.05
N THR A 370 11.82 6.55 16.98
CA THR A 370 10.85 7.14 17.92
C THR A 370 10.21 6.05 18.76
N VAL A 371 10.43 6.13 20.07
CA VAL A 371 9.76 5.28 21.07
C VAL A 371 8.62 6.08 21.68
N LEU A 372 7.38 5.67 21.40
CA LEU A 372 6.19 6.28 21.99
C LEU A 372 6.09 5.94 23.47
N GLU A 373 5.70 6.89 24.31
CA GLU A 373 5.68 6.71 25.77
C GLU A 373 4.68 5.64 26.22
N LYS A 374 3.62 5.44 25.45
CA LYS A 374 2.59 4.41 25.67
C LYS A 374 2.22 3.78 24.35
N GLN A 375 1.53 2.65 24.39
CA GLN A 375 0.94 2.05 23.20
C GLN A 375 0.02 3.05 22.49
N THR A 376 0.26 3.25 21.20
CA THR A 376 -0.45 4.24 20.38
C THR A 376 -1.09 3.52 19.20
N PRO A 377 -2.37 3.80 18.89
CA PRO A 377 -3.03 3.20 17.74
C PRO A 377 -2.26 3.48 16.44
N LEU A 378 -1.98 2.44 15.64
CA LEU A 378 -1.30 2.60 14.35
C LEU A 378 -2.09 3.53 13.42
N CYS A 379 -3.41 3.55 13.52
CA CYS A 379 -4.26 4.45 12.77
C CYS A 379 -4.03 5.95 13.08
N ASN A 380 -3.38 6.30 14.20
CA ASN A 380 -2.93 7.68 14.44
C ASN A 380 -1.83 8.09 13.44
N LEU A 381 -0.89 7.18 13.13
CA LEU A 381 0.09 7.38 12.08
C LEU A 381 -0.59 7.48 10.70
N TYR A 382 -1.59 6.64 10.44
CA TYR A 382 -2.35 6.67 9.18
C TYR A 382 -3.12 7.98 9.00
N LEU A 383 -3.72 8.51 10.07
CA LEU A 383 -4.38 9.81 10.04
C LEU A 383 -3.37 10.92 9.73
N GLU A 384 -2.18 10.89 10.34
CA GLU A 384 -1.12 11.84 10.04
C GLU A 384 -0.68 11.76 8.58
N LEU A 385 -0.53 10.54 8.02
CA LEU A 385 -0.19 10.35 6.61
C LEU A 385 -1.26 10.93 5.68
N LEU A 386 -2.55 10.80 6.00
CA LEU A 386 -3.64 11.43 5.23
C LEU A 386 -3.49 12.95 5.22
N HIS A 387 -3.27 13.57 6.40
CA HIS A 387 -3.06 15.01 6.50
C HIS A 387 -1.81 15.47 5.71
N LYS A 388 -0.70 14.70 5.76
CA LYS A 388 0.52 14.98 4.97
C LYS A 388 0.29 14.90 3.46
N HIS A 389 -0.72 14.16 3.01
CA HIS A 389 -1.14 14.09 1.61
C HIS A 389 -2.32 15.02 1.29
N ASN A 390 -2.60 16.02 2.15
CA ASN A 390 -3.64 17.04 2.01
C ASN A 390 -5.06 16.44 1.99
N ILE A 391 -5.28 15.35 2.70
CA ILE A 391 -6.59 14.73 2.91
C ILE A 391 -7.01 15.07 4.34
N ASP A 392 -7.85 16.09 4.47
CA ASP A 392 -8.34 16.58 5.75
C ASP A 392 -9.56 15.76 6.20
N VAL A 393 -9.31 14.81 7.07
CA VAL A 393 -10.32 13.94 7.68
C VAL A 393 -10.13 13.94 9.20
N GLY A 394 -11.23 13.92 9.95
CA GLY A 394 -11.19 13.97 11.42
C GLY A 394 -10.73 12.67 12.06
N SER A 395 -10.82 11.53 11.35
CA SER A 395 -10.43 10.21 11.88
C SER A 395 -10.24 9.19 10.75
N PHE A 396 -9.46 8.15 11.04
CA PHE A 396 -9.30 6.98 10.17
C PHE A 396 -9.16 5.71 11.02
N GLY A 397 -9.95 4.66 10.74
CA GLY A 397 -9.93 3.41 11.50
C GLY A 397 -10.08 3.65 13.00
N SER A 398 -9.15 3.14 13.79
CA SER A 398 -9.10 3.29 15.25
C SER A 398 -8.37 4.55 15.73
N SER A 399 -8.10 5.52 14.85
CA SER A 399 -7.37 6.73 15.23
C SER A 399 -8.12 7.57 16.27
N GLN A 400 -7.37 8.14 17.20
CA GLN A 400 -7.85 9.09 18.21
C GLN A 400 -7.42 10.52 17.87
N LYS A 401 -6.24 10.66 17.29
CA LYS A 401 -5.63 11.92 16.80
C LYS A 401 -4.48 11.58 15.86
N ASP A 402 -3.98 12.53 15.08
CA ASP A 402 -2.69 12.35 14.42
C ASP A 402 -1.54 12.39 15.43
N MET A 403 -0.36 11.96 15.02
CA MET A 403 0.79 11.85 15.92
C MET A 403 1.62 13.16 15.96
N GLY A 404 1.54 13.98 14.90
CA GLY A 404 2.33 15.21 14.75
C GLY A 404 3.85 15.00 14.72
N LEU A 405 4.31 13.82 14.28
CA LEU A 405 5.71 13.41 14.31
C LEU A 405 6.41 13.50 12.96
N LEU A 406 5.65 13.53 11.86
CA LEU A 406 6.16 13.66 10.49
C LEU A 406 6.16 15.15 10.07
N ASN A 407 7.00 15.96 10.67
CA ASN A 407 7.10 17.39 10.32
C ASN A 407 7.86 17.55 8.98
N SER A 408 7.49 18.59 8.21
CA SER A 408 8.15 18.98 6.95
C SER A 408 9.30 19.95 7.21
#